data_4ad3618cb1689e07cf1a4fef25684eaf
#
_entry.id   4ad3618cb1689e07cf1a4fef25684eaf
#
_cell.length_a   1.000
_cell.length_b   1.000
_cell.length_c   1.000
_cell.angle_alpha   90.00
_cell.angle_beta   90.00
_cell.angle_gamma   90.00
#
_symmetry.space_group_name_H-M   'P 1'
#
loop_
_entity.id
_entity.type
_entity.pdbx_description
1 polymer ?
#
loop_
_entity_poly.entity_id
_entity_poly.type
_entity_poly.pdbx_seq_one_letter_code
_entity_poly.pdbx_strand_id
1 'polypeptide(L)'
;MLPPFDEFGYLPPGIHACGVQELIVRFGNGSPEREVETQELIDFFAWARNAGIQRVIVNGSYVTAKTAPNDVDIVVLPGADYPRGEPTCDQQEARWPFLQVFVAADEADLEEWSLRDFGTDRNRRAKGVVEVLL
;
A
#
# COMPACT_ATOMS: atom_id res chain seq x y z
N MET A 1 -11.77 -8.65 -7.29
CA MET A 1 -11.31 -9.67 -6.34
C MET A 1 -9.84 -9.97 -6.55
N LEU A 2 -9.08 -10.02 -5.46
CA LEU A 2 -7.65 -10.29 -5.55
C LEU A 2 -7.41 -11.76 -5.92
N PRO A 3 -6.43 -12.04 -6.81
CA PRO A 3 -6.11 -13.41 -7.20
C PRO A 3 -5.39 -14.17 -6.08
N PRO A 4 -5.30 -15.51 -6.16
CA PRO A 4 -4.52 -16.28 -5.21
C PRO A 4 -3.03 -16.00 -5.35
N PHE A 5 -2.27 -16.29 -4.28
CA PHE A 5 -0.81 -16.19 -4.32
C PHE A 5 -0.21 -17.24 -5.28
N ASP A 6 0.95 -16.90 -5.84
CA ASP A 6 1.75 -17.83 -6.61
C ASP A 6 2.56 -18.77 -5.68
N GLU A 7 3.46 -19.55 -6.26
CA GLU A 7 4.28 -20.54 -5.50
C GLU A 7 5.25 -19.88 -4.51
N PHE A 8 5.53 -18.59 -4.68
CA PHE A 8 6.42 -17.83 -3.79
C PHE A 8 5.66 -17.05 -2.71
N GLY A 9 4.34 -17.17 -2.67
CA GLY A 9 3.51 -16.40 -1.75
C GLY A 9 3.31 -14.96 -2.17
N TYR A 10 3.42 -14.64 -3.45
CA TYR A 10 3.21 -13.33 -4.02
C TYR A 10 1.91 -13.28 -4.82
N LEU A 11 1.31 -12.10 -4.92
CA LEU A 11 0.29 -11.87 -5.94
C LEU A 11 0.95 -11.95 -7.33
N PRO A 12 0.23 -12.39 -8.35
CA PRO A 12 0.77 -12.36 -9.71
C PRO A 12 1.27 -10.96 -10.08
N PRO A 13 2.30 -10.83 -10.94
CA PRO A 13 2.83 -9.52 -11.29
C PRO A 13 1.75 -8.55 -11.80
N GLY A 14 1.92 -7.27 -11.51
CA GLY A 14 1.03 -6.20 -11.93
C GLY A 14 0.37 -5.48 -10.76
N ILE A 15 -0.51 -4.54 -11.09
CA ILE A 15 -1.27 -3.76 -10.11
C ILE A 15 -2.67 -4.36 -10.02
N HIS A 16 -3.05 -4.84 -8.83
CA HIS A 16 -4.36 -5.44 -8.58
C HIS A 16 -5.20 -4.50 -7.74
N ALA A 17 -6.36 -4.09 -8.24
CA ALA A 17 -7.23 -3.16 -7.53
C ALA A 17 -8.20 -3.88 -6.61
N CYS A 18 -8.43 -3.31 -5.43
CA CYS A 18 -9.48 -3.77 -4.52
C CYS A 18 -9.96 -2.63 -3.61
N GLY A 19 -11.09 -2.83 -2.96
CA GLY A 19 -11.54 -1.91 -1.91
C GLY A 19 -10.83 -2.16 -0.58
N VAL A 20 -11.02 -1.24 0.36
CA VAL A 20 -10.41 -1.33 1.70
C VAL A 20 -10.83 -2.61 2.41
N GLN A 21 -12.11 -2.97 2.33
CA GLN A 21 -12.62 -4.17 3.02
C GLN A 21 -11.99 -5.45 2.50
N GLU A 22 -11.82 -5.57 1.19
CA GLU A 22 -11.17 -6.76 0.60
C GLU A 22 -9.71 -6.85 1.04
N LEU A 23 -8.99 -5.73 1.11
CA LEU A 23 -7.62 -5.69 1.59
C LEU A 23 -7.53 -6.21 3.03
N ILE A 24 -8.42 -5.72 3.90
CA ILE A 24 -8.46 -6.11 5.32
C ILE A 24 -8.74 -7.61 5.46
N VAL A 25 -9.72 -8.12 4.75
CA VAL A 25 -10.08 -9.56 4.79
C VAL A 25 -8.91 -10.41 4.33
N ARG A 26 -8.21 -9.99 3.27
CA ARG A 26 -7.11 -10.77 2.70
C ARG A 26 -5.83 -10.71 3.52
N PHE A 27 -5.45 -9.52 4.01
CA PHE A 27 -4.14 -9.29 4.59
C PHE A 27 -4.15 -8.84 6.05
N GLY A 28 -5.30 -8.46 6.58
CA GLY A 28 -5.41 -7.77 7.87
C GLY A 28 -5.36 -8.66 9.10
N ASN A 29 -5.13 -9.96 8.93
CA ASN A 29 -5.14 -10.91 10.04
C ASN A 29 -4.04 -11.95 9.84
N GLY A 30 -3.88 -12.85 10.81
CA GLY A 30 -2.90 -13.94 10.76
C GLY A 30 -1.69 -13.72 11.67
N SER A 31 -1.46 -12.50 12.17
CA SER A 31 -0.41 -12.22 13.16
C SER A 31 -0.68 -10.90 13.87
N PRO A 32 -0.09 -10.69 15.08
CA PRO A 32 -0.20 -9.40 15.77
C PRO A 32 0.36 -8.25 14.94
N GLU A 33 1.44 -8.48 14.20
CA GLU A 33 2.07 -7.47 13.33
C GLU A 33 1.08 -7.01 12.26
N ARG A 34 0.40 -7.94 11.59
CA ARG A 34 -0.59 -7.61 10.58
C ARG A 34 -1.78 -6.84 11.16
N GLU A 35 -2.21 -7.18 12.35
CA GLU A 35 -3.33 -6.48 13.01
C GLU A 35 -2.98 -5.02 13.31
N VAL A 36 -1.79 -4.76 13.84
CA VAL A 36 -1.33 -3.39 14.13
C VAL A 36 -1.17 -2.59 12.85
N GLU A 37 -0.51 -3.16 11.84
CA GLU A 37 -0.31 -2.50 10.54
C GLU A 37 -1.64 -2.16 9.87
N THR A 38 -2.61 -3.06 9.98
CA THR A 38 -3.95 -2.86 9.40
C THR A 38 -4.69 -1.71 10.08
N GLN A 39 -4.57 -1.56 11.40
CA GLN A 39 -5.18 -0.44 12.11
C GLN A 39 -4.58 0.89 11.63
N GLU A 40 -3.28 0.94 11.42
CA GLU A 40 -2.64 2.13 10.86
C GLU A 40 -3.10 2.41 9.43
N LEU A 41 -3.24 1.36 8.59
CA LEU A 41 -3.74 1.50 7.23
C LEU A 41 -5.16 2.06 7.19
N ILE A 42 -6.05 1.58 8.05
CA ILE A 42 -7.43 2.07 8.11
C ILE A 42 -7.45 3.57 8.41
N ASP A 43 -6.67 4.01 9.39
CA ASP A 43 -6.53 5.43 9.73
C ASP A 43 -5.92 6.23 8.58
N PHE A 44 -4.88 5.68 7.95
CA PHE A 44 -4.23 6.29 6.79
C PHE A 44 -5.20 6.47 5.62
N PHE A 45 -5.99 5.46 5.29
CA PHE A 45 -6.94 5.56 4.18
C PHE A 45 -8.00 6.64 4.42
N ALA A 46 -8.49 6.76 5.66
CA ALA A 46 -9.44 7.81 6.01
C ALA A 46 -8.81 9.20 5.86
N TRP A 47 -7.58 9.37 6.34
CA TRP A 47 -6.83 10.61 6.16
C TRP A 47 -6.60 10.91 4.67
N ALA A 48 -6.15 9.91 3.90
CA ALA A 48 -5.82 10.07 2.48
C ALA A 48 -7.03 10.53 1.66
N ARG A 49 -8.19 9.95 1.94
CA ARG A 49 -9.45 10.34 1.29
C ARG A 49 -9.75 11.82 1.55
N ASN A 50 -9.65 12.25 2.80
CA ASN A 50 -9.97 13.63 3.19
C ASN A 50 -8.91 14.62 2.68
N ALA A 51 -7.65 14.22 2.65
CA ALA A 51 -6.56 15.09 2.22
C ALA A 51 -6.49 15.27 0.69
N GLY A 52 -7.17 14.44 -0.07
CA GLY A 52 -7.17 14.56 -1.53
C GLY A 52 -6.12 13.72 -2.23
N ILE A 53 -5.74 12.59 -1.65
CA ILE A 53 -4.89 11.61 -2.34
C ILE A 53 -5.73 10.94 -3.43
N GLN A 54 -5.19 10.89 -4.64
CA GLN A 54 -5.89 10.37 -5.81
C GLN A 54 -5.75 8.86 -5.93
N ARG A 55 -4.54 8.31 -5.73
CA ARG A 55 -4.26 6.88 -5.85
C ARG A 55 -3.38 6.42 -4.70
N VAL A 56 -3.63 5.19 -4.22
CA VAL A 56 -2.85 4.56 -3.15
C VAL A 56 -2.48 3.15 -3.59
N ILE A 57 -1.19 2.85 -3.61
CA ILE A 57 -0.67 1.51 -3.93
C ILE A 57 0.00 0.95 -2.67
N VAL A 58 -0.47 -0.20 -2.20
CA VAL A 58 0.11 -0.92 -1.07
C VAL A 58 1.07 -1.98 -1.60
N ASN A 59 2.27 -1.99 -1.08
CA ASN A 59 3.38 -2.82 -1.55
C ASN A 59 4.07 -3.53 -0.39
N GLY A 60 5.14 -4.23 -0.70
CA GLY A 60 6.01 -4.85 0.28
C GLY A 60 5.46 -6.17 0.81
N SER A 61 6.02 -6.61 1.93
CA SER A 61 5.69 -7.90 2.53
C SER A 61 4.24 -8.01 2.98
N TYR A 62 3.60 -6.88 3.28
CA TYR A 62 2.21 -6.88 3.75
C TYR A 62 1.26 -7.52 2.72
N VAL A 63 1.50 -7.32 1.44
CA VAL A 63 0.66 -7.88 0.36
C VAL A 63 1.20 -9.21 -0.17
N THR A 64 1.86 -9.97 0.70
CA THR A 64 2.36 -11.32 0.43
C THR A 64 1.88 -12.28 1.50
N ALA A 65 2.25 -13.55 1.36
CA ALA A 65 1.94 -14.60 2.35
C ALA A 65 2.85 -14.57 3.60
N LYS A 66 3.76 -13.59 3.73
CA LYS A 66 4.65 -13.50 4.89
C LYS A 66 3.84 -13.34 6.18
N THR A 67 4.14 -14.16 7.19
CA THR A 67 3.34 -14.21 8.43
C THR A 67 3.41 -12.90 9.21
N ALA A 68 4.61 -12.34 9.37
CA ALA A 68 4.84 -11.17 10.22
C ALA A 68 5.65 -10.12 9.46
N PRO A 69 5.01 -9.32 8.57
CA PRO A 69 5.69 -8.21 7.91
C PRO A 69 6.16 -7.18 8.95
N ASN A 70 7.33 -6.58 8.73
CA ASN A 70 7.88 -5.58 9.65
C ASN A 70 7.27 -4.19 9.46
N ASP A 71 6.82 -3.90 8.23
CA ASP A 71 6.23 -2.62 7.86
C ASP A 71 5.36 -2.78 6.61
N VAL A 72 4.70 -1.68 6.23
CA VAL A 72 3.89 -1.61 5.01
C VAL A 72 4.44 -0.49 4.15
N ASP A 73 4.79 -0.81 2.90
CA ASP A 73 5.23 0.20 1.94
C ASP A 73 4.04 0.71 1.14
N ILE A 74 3.91 2.02 1.03
CA ILE A 74 2.78 2.68 0.35
C ILE A 74 3.33 3.72 -0.60
N VAL A 75 2.82 3.72 -1.84
CA VAL A 75 3.08 4.81 -2.80
C VAL A 75 1.76 5.53 -3.04
N VAL A 76 1.77 6.85 -2.89
CA VAL A 76 0.57 7.67 -3.09
C VAL A 76 0.77 8.63 -4.25
N LEU A 77 -0.32 8.91 -4.96
CA LEU A 77 -0.36 9.98 -5.97
C LEU A 77 -1.30 11.07 -5.46
N PRO A 78 -0.78 12.27 -5.12
CA PRO A 78 -1.62 13.38 -4.70
C PRO A 78 -2.54 13.84 -5.83
N GLY A 79 -3.76 14.21 -5.48
CA GLY A 79 -4.68 14.85 -6.42
C GLY A 79 -4.42 16.34 -6.55
N ALA A 80 -5.19 17.00 -7.43
CA ALA A 80 -5.03 18.43 -7.71
C ALA A 80 -5.26 19.33 -6.47
N ASP A 81 -6.11 18.87 -5.55
CA ASP A 81 -6.49 19.64 -4.35
C ASP A 81 -5.66 19.26 -3.12
N TYR A 82 -4.67 18.41 -3.27
CA TYR A 82 -3.86 17.95 -2.15
C TYR A 82 -2.92 19.05 -1.63
N PRO A 83 -2.84 19.28 -0.32
CA PRO A 83 -3.68 18.71 0.75
C PRO A 83 -4.95 19.53 0.96
N ARG A 84 -6.10 18.86 1.01
CA ARG A 84 -7.40 19.52 1.23
C ARG A 84 -7.61 19.78 2.72
N GLY A 85 -7.01 20.86 3.22
CA GLY A 85 -7.14 21.25 4.62
C GLY A 85 -6.48 20.30 5.63
N GLU A 86 -5.88 19.21 5.17
CA GLU A 86 -5.19 18.25 6.01
C GLU A 86 -3.67 18.45 5.91
N PRO A 87 -2.90 18.14 6.97
CA PRO A 87 -1.43 18.15 6.87
C PRO A 87 -0.95 17.17 5.80
N THR A 88 0.23 17.41 5.23
CA THR A 88 0.86 16.50 4.27
C THR A 88 1.31 15.20 4.93
N CYS A 89 1.65 14.19 4.13
CA CYS A 89 2.18 12.91 4.63
C CYS A 89 3.37 13.12 5.54
N ASP A 90 4.32 13.97 5.12
CA ASP A 90 5.54 14.24 5.87
C ASP A 90 5.25 14.87 7.24
N GLN A 91 4.20 15.68 7.32
CA GLN A 91 3.80 16.32 8.57
C GLN A 91 3.09 15.36 9.53
N GLN A 92 2.70 14.18 9.05
CA GLN A 92 2.01 13.18 9.84
C GLN A 92 2.76 11.84 9.96
N GLU A 93 4.03 11.79 9.58
CA GLU A 93 4.77 10.52 9.54
C GLU A 93 4.81 9.82 10.91
N ALA A 94 4.84 10.56 12.01
CA ALA A 94 4.83 9.98 13.35
C ALA A 94 3.50 9.31 13.72
N ARG A 95 2.43 9.58 12.99
CA ARG A 95 1.09 9.02 13.21
C ARG A 95 1.02 7.54 12.81
N TRP A 96 1.85 7.13 11.85
CA TRP A 96 1.83 5.77 11.31
C TRP A 96 3.24 5.15 11.33
N PRO A 97 3.74 4.75 12.52
CA PRO A 97 5.13 4.27 12.64
C PRO A 97 5.44 3.01 11.83
N PHE A 98 4.44 2.20 11.47
CA PHE A 98 4.66 1.00 10.66
C PHE A 98 4.42 1.21 9.16
N LEU A 99 4.01 2.41 8.75
CA LEU A 99 3.81 2.72 7.33
C LEU A 99 4.99 3.52 6.79
N GLN A 100 5.49 3.10 5.64
CA GLN A 100 6.48 3.87 4.87
C GLN A 100 5.78 4.44 3.65
N VAL A 101 5.59 5.76 3.62
CA VAL A 101 4.80 6.42 2.58
C VAL A 101 5.74 7.15 1.63
N PHE A 102 5.64 6.82 0.35
CA PHE A 102 6.39 7.45 -0.74
C PHE A 102 5.40 8.24 -1.61
N VAL A 103 5.75 9.47 -1.95
CA VAL A 103 4.87 10.35 -2.75
C VAL A 103 5.36 10.37 -4.18
N ALA A 104 4.50 9.90 -5.10
CA ALA A 104 4.81 9.92 -6.53
C ALA A 104 4.60 11.32 -7.10
N ALA A 105 5.47 11.71 -8.03
CA ALA A 105 5.39 13.02 -8.69
C ALA A 105 4.25 13.09 -9.71
N ASP A 106 3.98 11.98 -10.40
CA ASP A 106 2.95 11.87 -11.44
C ASP A 106 2.57 10.40 -11.67
N GLU A 107 1.66 10.15 -12.62
CA GLU A 107 1.22 8.80 -12.95
C GLU A 107 2.36 7.88 -13.39
N ALA A 108 3.28 8.39 -14.20
CA ALA A 108 4.42 7.61 -14.67
C ALA A 108 5.34 7.22 -13.54
N ASP A 109 5.58 8.12 -12.59
CA ASP A 109 6.39 7.88 -11.40
C ASP A 109 5.72 6.84 -10.49
N LEU A 110 4.39 6.92 -10.33
CA LEU A 110 3.63 5.94 -9.56
C LEU A 110 3.78 4.53 -10.16
N GLU A 111 3.66 4.40 -11.46
CA GLU A 111 3.82 3.13 -12.16
C GLU A 111 5.23 2.58 -12.02
N GLU A 112 6.25 3.43 -12.13
CA GLU A 112 7.63 3.02 -11.97
C GLU A 112 7.90 2.50 -10.55
N TRP A 113 7.45 3.20 -9.52
CA TRP A 113 7.54 2.73 -8.14
C TRP A 113 6.87 1.36 -7.98
N SER A 114 5.66 1.21 -8.53
CA SER A 114 4.81 0.04 -8.29
C SER A 114 5.24 -1.19 -9.07
N LEU A 115 5.65 -1.02 -10.32
CA LEU A 115 5.96 -2.14 -11.22
C LEU A 115 7.44 -2.48 -11.25
N ARG A 116 8.31 -1.52 -10.95
CA ARG A 116 9.75 -1.70 -11.02
C ARG A 116 10.37 -1.84 -9.63
N ASP A 117 10.22 -0.85 -8.78
CA ASP A 117 10.87 -0.84 -7.46
C ASP A 117 10.21 -1.81 -6.49
N PHE A 118 8.89 -1.75 -6.37
CA PHE A 118 8.12 -2.64 -5.48
C PHE A 118 7.53 -3.84 -6.20
N GLY A 119 7.64 -3.90 -7.51
CA GLY A 119 7.16 -5.01 -8.33
C GLY A 119 8.15 -6.17 -8.45
N THR A 120 9.28 -6.10 -7.75
CA THR A 120 10.29 -7.16 -7.75
C THR A 120 10.83 -7.38 -6.34
N ASP A 121 11.24 -8.60 -6.04
CA ASP A 121 11.91 -8.93 -4.78
C ASP A 121 13.44 -8.84 -4.91
N ARG A 122 14.17 -9.20 -3.84
CA ARG A 122 15.64 -9.17 -3.83
C ARG A 122 16.27 -10.10 -4.85
N ASN A 123 15.56 -11.16 -5.24
CA ASN A 123 16.01 -12.14 -6.23
C ASN A 123 15.50 -11.81 -7.63
N ARG A 124 15.00 -10.59 -7.84
CA ARG A 124 14.45 -10.08 -9.11
C ARG A 124 13.22 -10.85 -9.59
N ARG A 125 12.51 -11.53 -8.69
CA ARG A 125 11.22 -12.12 -9.01
C ARG A 125 10.15 -11.06 -9.07
N ALA A 126 9.34 -11.08 -10.12
CA ALA A 126 8.21 -10.19 -10.24
C ALA A 126 7.15 -10.54 -9.20
N LYS A 127 6.58 -9.54 -8.54
CA LYS A 127 5.50 -9.70 -7.58
C LYS A 127 4.46 -8.61 -7.76
N GLY A 128 3.20 -8.95 -7.48
CA GLY A 128 2.08 -8.01 -7.61
C GLY A 128 2.01 -7.03 -6.44
N VAL A 129 1.38 -5.92 -6.71
CA VAL A 129 1.08 -4.87 -5.73
C VAL A 129 -0.42 -4.59 -5.75
N VAL A 130 -0.93 -3.87 -4.76
CA VAL A 130 -2.37 -3.66 -4.60
C VAL A 130 -2.70 -2.18 -4.65
N GLU A 131 -3.57 -1.81 -5.58
CA GLU A 131 -4.17 -0.47 -5.58
C GLU A 131 -5.45 -0.50 -4.76
N VAL A 132 -5.51 0.35 -3.72
CA VAL A 132 -6.68 0.42 -2.85
C VAL A 132 -7.58 1.56 -3.31
N LEU A 133 -8.82 1.21 -3.64
CA LEU A 133 -9.84 2.18 -4.05
C LEU A 133 -10.48 2.78 -2.80
N LEU A 134 -10.27 4.08 -2.60
CA LEU A 134 -10.74 4.80 -1.40
C LEU A 134 -12.21 5.19 -1.46
#